data_e6769614fbc96ded36f397e8b23cc9bb
#
_entry.id   e6769614fbc96ded36f397e8b23cc9bb
#
_cell.length_a   1.000
_cell.length_b   1.000
_cell.length_c   1.000
_cell.angle_alpha   90.00
_cell.angle_beta   90.00
_cell.angle_gamma   90.00
#
_symmetry.space_group_name_H-M   'P 1'
#
loop_
_entity.id
_entity.type
_entity.pdbx_description
1 polymer ?
#
loop_
_entity_poly.entity_id
_entity_poly.type
_entity_poly.pdbx_seq_one_letter_code
_entity_poly.pdbx_strand_id
1 'polypeptide(L)'
;FILRNICHVGDRYDDEFCTKFGAQRSYEPQVTPYPEEEVTRIYEAVRQTCRETLDAVKEYETERKYGYSWNVIDIALYKIAYFAHPQGQLLNDLDKAVDDMDKELPVAELVAKGKAFLERLLAMPREEMARDLYLVDTLVSTKRRSSLNNVQENFKEVYQEATEAIESENFERSTVRILYKFYEMYYYNDVQDDLNAVVAGALGKSAGKTMEEASEILYEALEKIMEDDLSADDGDFDAGELGIAGAAAAEQVQQMAAAMQGHVAQMQAAMQEALAKGDMAEYMRLAQEFQQKMMEQALGQQK
;
A
#
# COMPACT_ATOMS: atom_id res chain seq x y z
N PHE A 1 -2.61 17.49 11.34
CA PHE A 1 -1.16 17.19 11.44
C PHE A 1 -0.80 16.60 12.80
N ILE A 2 -1.09 17.30 13.92
CA ILE A 2 -0.70 16.86 15.29
C ILE A 2 -1.36 15.52 15.64
N LEU A 3 -2.67 15.36 15.45
CA LEU A 3 -3.38 14.11 15.76
C LEU A 3 -2.81 12.93 14.97
N ARG A 4 -2.56 13.10 13.68
CA ARG A 4 -1.95 12.05 12.87
C ARG A 4 -0.58 11.63 13.40
N ASN A 5 0.27 12.58 13.77
CA ASN A 5 1.59 12.27 14.32
C ASN A 5 1.48 11.55 15.67
N ILE A 6 0.53 11.94 16.54
CA ILE A 6 0.30 11.26 17.81
C ILE A 6 -0.15 9.82 17.57
N CYS A 7 -1.11 9.59 16.66
CA CYS A 7 -1.57 8.25 16.30
C CYS A 7 -0.44 7.40 15.74
N HIS A 8 0.32 7.93 14.79
CA HIS A 8 1.44 7.22 14.17
C HIS A 8 2.54 6.85 15.18
N VAL A 9 2.89 7.77 16.07
CA VAL A 9 3.88 7.50 17.13
C VAL A 9 3.34 6.49 18.14
N GLY A 10 2.06 6.61 18.54
CA GLY A 10 1.42 5.66 19.46
C GLY A 10 1.41 4.25 18.89
N ASP A 11 0.92 4.10 17.67
CA ASP A 11 0.82 2.84 16.97
C ASP A 11 2.20 2.16 16.80
N ARG A 12 3.20 2.93 16.40
CA ARG A 12 4.57 2.41 16.25
C ARG A 12 5.18 1.88 17.53
N TYR A 13 4.96 2.56 18.66
CA TYR A 13 5.66 2.24 19.91
C TYR A 13 4.90 1.27 20.80
N ASP A 14 3.58 1.18 20.76
CA ASP A 14 2.85 0.27 21.63
C ASP A 14 3.12 -1.20 21.24
N ASP A 15 3.18 -1.53 19.95
CA ASP A 15 3.58 -2.84 19.45
C ASP A 15 5.03 -3.19 19.81
N GLU A 16 5.93 -2.23 19.68
CA GLU A 16 7.34 -2.40 20.05
C GLU A 16 7.48 -2.69 21.54
N PHE A 17 6.76 -1.96 22.39
CA PHE A 17 6.82 -2.17 23.85
C PHE A 17 6.21 -3.50 24.26
N CYS A 18 5.11 -3.91 23.65
CA CYS A 18 4.50 -5.22 23.90
C CYS A 18 5.43 -6.36 23.47
N THR A 19 6.00 -6.28 22.30
CA THR A 19 6.82 -7.35 21.73
C THR A 19 8.20 -7.46 22.36
N LYS A 20 8.89 -6.33 22.57
CA LYS A 20 10.28 -6.31 23.05
C LYS A 20 10.40 -6.28 24.58
N PHE A 21 9.45 -5.65 25.25
CA PHE A 21 9.55 -5.41 26.70
C PHE A 21 8.45 -6.09 27.51
N GLY A 22 7.54 -6.83 26.85
CA GLY A 22 6.43 -7.52 27.51
C GLY A 22 5.44 -6.56 28.16
N ALA A 23 5.31 -5.34 27.64
CA ALA A 23 4.31 -4.40 28.09
C ALA A 23 2.90 -4.92 27.82
N GLN A 24 1.92 -4.45 28.57
CA GLN A 24 0.52 -4.77 28.37
C GLN A 24 -0.23 -3.50 27.95
N ARG A 25 -1.01 -3.61 26.88
CA ARG A 25 -1.91 -2.53 26.49
C ARG A 25 -3.03 -2.35 27.51
N SER A 26 -3.41 -1.10 27.76
CA SER A 26 -4.59 -0.80 28.58
C SER A 26 -5.90 -1.07 27.83
N TYR A 27 -5.84 -1.15 26.52
CA TYR A 27 -6.95 -1.43 25.61
C TYR A 27 -6.43 -2.30 24.46
N GLU A 28 -7.07 -3.42 24.21
CA GLU A 28 -6.75 -4.24 23.04
C GLU A 28 -7.55 -3.74 21.84
N PRO A 29 -6.89 -3.42 20.72
CA PRO A 29 -7.59 -2.99 19.52
C PRO A 29 -8.46 -4.13 18.96
N GLN A 30 -9.62 -3.77 18.42
CA GLN A 30 -10.44 -4.72 17.69
C GLN A 30 -9.84 -4.91 16.31
N VAL A 31 -9.38 -6.10 16.02
CA VAL A 31 -8.76 -6.47 14.75
C VAL A 31 -9.54 -7.61 14.10
N THR A 32 -9.57 -7.61 12.77
CA THR A 32 -10.13 -8.72 11.97
C THR A 32 -8.97 -9.43 11.28
N PRO A 33 -8.57 -10.62 11.72
CA PRO A 33 -7.54 -11.40 11.06
C PRO A 33 -7.88 -11.65 9.58
N TYR A 34 -6.89 -11.67 8.72
CA TYR A 34 -7.12 -12.10 7.34
C TYR A 34 -7.57 -13.56 7.29
N PRO A 35 -8.40 -13.94 6.29
CA PRO A 35 -8.74 -15.33 6.05
C PRO A 35 -7.47 -16.19 5.85
N GLU A 36 -7.51 -17.45 6.26
CA GLU A 36 -6.37 -18.37 6.23
C GLU A 36 -5.79 -18.55 4.80
N GLU A 37 -6.65 -18.54 3.80
CA GLU A 37 -6.26 -18.61 2.38
C GLU A 37 -5.47 -17.35 1.97
N GLU A 38 -5.93 -16.19 2.42
CA GLU A 38 -5.27 -14.91 2.18
C GLU A 38 -3.90 -14.83 2.85
N VAL A 39 -3.82 -15.24 4.13
CA VAL A 39 -2.54 -15.33 4.85
C VAL A 39 -1.55 -16.23 4.10
N THR A 40 -2.02 -17.37 3.58
CA THR A 40 -1.16 -18.29 2.82
C THR A 40 -0.66 -17.63 1.54
N ARG A 41 -1.54 -16.94 0.80
CA ARG A 41 -1.20 -16.24 -0.44
C ARG A 41 -0.19 -15.12 -0.20
N ILE A 42 -0.42 -14.29 0.83
CA ILE A 42 0.51 -13.22 1.22
C ILE A 42 1.87 -13.82 1.60
N TYR A 43 1.88 -14.84 2.44
CA TYR A 43 3.12 -15.47 2.88
C TYR A 43 3.97 -15.98 1.70
N GLU A 44 3.35 -16.69 0.75
CA GLU A 44 4.06 -17.18 -0.44
C GLU A 44 4.52 -16.03 -1.33
N ALA A 45 3.71 -14.99 -1.52
CA ALA A 45 4.07 -13.81 -2.31
C ALA A 45 5.26 -13.05 -1.69
N VAL A 46 5.29 -12.88 -0.36
CA VAL A 46 6.43 -12.29 0.35
C VAL A 46 7.69 -13.11 0.12
N ARG A 47 7.60 -14.43 0.31
CA ARG A 47 8.75 -15.33 0.11
C ARG A 47 9.26 -15.31 -1.33
N GLN A 48 8.36 -15.28 -2.31
CA GLN A 48 8.73 -15.19 -3.72
C GLN A 48 9.42 -13.85 -4.00
N THR A 49 8.84 -12.72 -3.57
CA THR A 49 9.45 -11.40 -3.73
C THR A 49 10.85 -11.36 -3.10
N CYS A 50 11.01 -11.89 -1.89
CA CYS A 50 12.33 -11.93 -1.25
C CYS A 50 13.35 -12.76 -2.06
N ARG A 51 12.97 -13.96 -2.57
CA ARG A 51 13.87 -14.80 -3.37
C ARG A 51 14.29 -14.11 -4.67
N GLU A 52 13.32 -13.63 -5.43
CA GLU A 52 13.57 -12.95 -6.72
C GLU A 52 14.46 -11.72 -6.52
N THR A 53 14.22 -10.93 -5.47
CA THR A 53 15.04 -9.75 -5.17
C THR A 53 16.45 -10.14 -4.76
N LEU A 54 16.63 -11.15 -3.89
CA LEU A 54 17.96 -11.62 -3.47
C LEU A 54 18.76 -12.19 -4.66
N ASP A 55 18.10 -12.88 -5.59
CA ASP A 55 18.73 -13.38 -6.81
C ASP A 55 19.14 -12.23 -7.73
N ALA A 56 18.26 -11.24 -7.96
CA ALA A 56 18.60 -10.06 -8.75
C ALA A 56 19.74 -9.24 -8.13
N VAL A 57 19.75 -9.06 -6.81
CA VAL A 57 20.85 -8.38 -6.10
C VAL A 57 22.17 -9.12 -6.31
N LYS A 58 22.18 -10.46 -6.27
CA LYS A 58 23.39 -11.25 -6.51
C LYS A 58 23.93 -11.06 -7.93
N GLU A 59 23.06 -10.96 -8.93
CA GLU A 59 23.46 -10.66 -10.31
C GLU A 59 24.07 -9.25 -10.42
N TYR A 60 23.39 -8.23 -9.88
CA TYR A 60 23.89 -6.86 -9.86
C TYR A 60 25.20 -6.67 -9.08
N GLU A 61 25.37 -7.38 -7.96
CA GLU A 61 26.65 -7.39 -7.23
C GLU A 61 27.78 -7.97 -8.09
N THR A 62 27.52 -9.03 -8.85
CA THR A 62 28.48 -9.67 -9.76
C THR A 62 28.91 -8.69 -10.86
N GLU A 63 27.97 -7.91 -11.36
CA GLU A 63 28.19 -6.88 -12.37
C GLU A 63 28.70 -5.54 -11.80
N ARG A 64 28.82 -5.44 -10.47
CA ARG A 64 29.18 -4.23 -9.72
C ARG A 64 28.18 -3.08 -9.89
N LYS A 65 26.93 -3.38 -10.16
CA LYS A 65 25.81 -2.44 -10.30
C LYS A 65 25.11 -2.20 -8.95
N TYR A 66 25.82 -1.75 -7.94
CA TYR A 66 25.30 -1.60 -6.57
C TYR A 66 24.12 -0.62 -6.45
N GLY A 67 24.01 0.37 -7.33
CA GLY A 67 22.87 1.27 -7.40
C GLY A 67 21.57 0.53 -7.74
N TYR A 68 21.62 -0.41 -8.69
CA TYR A 68 20.47 -1.26 -9.01
C TYR A 68 20.14 -2.21 -7.87
N SER A 69 21.16 -2.77 -7.20
CA SER A 69 20.94 -3.60 -6.01
C SER A 69 20.15 -2.85 -4.93
N TRP A 70 20.50 -1.59 -4.69
CA TRP A 70 19.76 -0.72 -3.76
C TRP A 70 18.32 -0.50 -4.22
N ASN A 71 18.09 -0.12 -5.49
CA ASN A 71 16.75 0.12 -6.02
C ASN A 71 15.84 -1.11 -5.93
N VAL A 72 16.31 -2.31 -6.31
CA VAL A 72 15.45 -3.51 -6.28
C VAL A 72 15.11 -3.96 -4.87
N ILE A 73 15.98 -3.69 -3.88
CA ILE A 73 15.67 -3.92 -2.46
C ILE A 73 14.55 -2.98 -2.02
N ASP A 74 14.66 -1.68 -2.28
CA ASP A 74 13.62 -0.72 -1.91
C ASP A 74 12.29 -1.03 -2.60
N ILE A 75 12.31 -1.34 -3.89
CA ILE A 75 11.13 -1.80 -4.63
C ILE A 75 10.49 -2.99 -3.90
N ALA A 76 11.28 -3.98 -3.45
CA ALA A 76 10.76 -5.13 -2.76
C ALA A 76 10.12 -4.76 -1.40
N LEU A 77 10.75 -3.87 -0.63
CA LEU A 77 10.22 -3.39 0.65
C LEU A 77 8.88 -2.67 0.45
N TYR A 78 8.82 -1.72 -0.46
CA TYR A 78 7.59 -0.99 -0.80
C TYR A 78 6.50 -1.91 -1.36
N LYS A 79 6.87 -2.84 -2.25
CA LYS A 79 5.97 -3.83 -2.82
C LYS A 79 5.36 -4.73 -1.73
N ILE A 80 6.17 -5.23 -0.80
CA ILE A 80 5.69 -6.04 0.34
C ILE A 80 4.73 -5.22 1.21
N ALA A 81 5.06 -3.96 1.53
CA ALA A 81 4.16 -3.08 2.26
C ALA A 81 2.82 -2.87 1.53
N TYR A 82 2.87 -2.76 0.21
CA TYR A 82 1.70 -2.52 -0.63
C TYR A 82 0.75 -3.73 -0.68
N PHE A 83 1.24 -4.93 -0.95
CA PHE A 83 0.35 -6.07 -1.15
C PHE A 83 0.03 -6.85 0.15
N ALA A 84 0.91 -6.83 1.15
CA ALA A 84 0.69 -7.55 2.39
C ALA A 84 -0.08 -6.72 3.43
N HIS A 85 -0.03 -5.40 3.34
CA HIS A 85 -0.61 -4.48 4.32
C HIS A 85 -0.36 -4.94 5.78
N PRO A 86 0.89 -5.25 6.14
CA PRO A 86 1.18 -5.76 7.45
C PRO A 86 0.85 -4.72 8.52
N GLN A 87 0.60 -5.20 9.72
CA GLN A 87 0.37 -4.39 10.91
C GLN A 87 1.40 -4.76 11.99
N GLY A 88 1.28 -4.15 13.15
CA GLY A 88 2.05 -4.54 14.32
C GLY A 88 3.56 -4.49 14.14
N GLN A 89 4.25 -5.49 14.68
CA GLN A 89 5.72 -5.53 14.67
C GLN A 89 6.29 -5.70 13.25
N LEU A 90 5.61 -6.42 12.38
CA LEU A 90 6.06 -6.61 11.01
C LEU A 90 6.06 -5.31 10.22
N LEU A 91 5.03 -4.45 10.39
CA LEU A 91 4.99 -3.11 9.81
C LEU A 91 6.15 -2.25 10.34
N ASN A 92 6.35 -2.23 11.66
CA ASN A 92 7.45 -1.48 12.29
C ASN A 92 8.84 -1.92 11.80
N ASP A 93 9.04 -3.22 11.62
CA ASP A 93 10.28 -3.78 11.10
C ASP A 93 10.51 -3.41 9.64
N LEU A 94 9.43 -3.39 8.84
CA LEU A 94 9.47 -2.99 7.43
C LEU A 94 9.77 -1.49 7.29
N ASP A 95 9.07 -0.64 8.04
CA ASP A 95 9.31 0.80 8.08
C ASP A 95 10.75 1.11 8.47
N LYS A 96 11.26 0.40 9.47
CA LYS A 96 12.66 0.53 9.87
C LYS A 96 13.63 0.10 8.77
N ALA A 97 13.30 -0.96 8.02
CA ALA A 97 14.13 -1.40 6.90
C ALA A 97 14.17 -0.34 5.80
N VAL A 98 13.03 0.28 5.46
CA VAL A 98 12.94 1.41 4.53
C VAL A 98 13.77 2.60 5.05
N ASP A 99 13.58 3.02 6.30
CA ASP A 99 14.36 4.09 6.94
C ASP A 99 15.88 3.80 6.92
N ASP A 100 16.26 2.53 7.03
CA ASP A 100 17.67 2.11 7.00
C ASP A 100 18.29 2.22 5.59
N MET A 101 17.49 2.08 4.52
CA MET A 101 17.93 2.24 3.13
C MET A 101 18.16 3.71 2.75
N ASP A 102 17.49 4.66 3.42
CA ASP A 102 17.61 6.11 3.18
C ASP A 102 18.77 6.78 3.97
N LYS A 103 19.54 6.01 4.73
CA LYS A 103 20.63 6.58 5.52
C LYS A 103 21.81 7.00 4.65
N GLU A 104 22.52 8.05 5.09
CA GLU A 104 23.78 8.51 4.49
C GLU A 104 24.92 7.52 4.80
N LEU A 105 24.89 6.36 4.17
CA LEU A 105 25.90 5.30 4.30
C LEU A 105 26.39 4.87 2.90
N PRO A 106 27.56 4.22 2.83
CA PRO A 106 28.00 3.61 1.56
C PRO A 106 26.93 2.63 1.02
N VAL A 107 26.65 2.71 -0.29
CA VAL A 107 25.61 1.89 -0.95
C VAL A 107 25.78 0.38 -0.65
N ALA A 108 27.00 -0.12 -0.64
CA ALA A 108 27.25 -1.52 -0.29
C ALA A 108 26.83 -1.90 1.14
N GLU A 109 26.89 -0.97 2.08
CA GLU A 109 26.42 -1.17 3.46
C GLU A 109 24.89 -1.17 3.53
N LEU A 110 24.24 -0.25 2.79
CA LEU A 110 22.78 -0.22 2.65
C LEU A 110 22.26 -1.52 2.04
N VAL A 111 22.87 -1.95 0.94
CA VAL A 111 22.54 -3.23 0.27
C VAL A 111 22.69 -4.41 1.24
N ALA A 112 23.75 -4.45 2.04
CA ALA A 112 23.95 -5.52 3.02
C ALA A 112 22.85 -5.55 4.09
N LYS A 113 22.39 -4.38 4.58
CA LYS A 113 21.26 -4.27 5.52
C LYS A 113 19.94 -4.73 4.91
N GLY A 114 19.64 -4.27 3.71
CA GLY A 114 18.44 -4.67 3.00
C GLY A 114 18.39 -6.17 2.73
N LYS A 115 19.50 -6.78 2.28
CA LYS A 115 19.63 -8.23 2.11
C LYS A 115 19.35 -8.97 3.42
N ALA A 116 19.97 -8.56 4.52
CA ALA A 116 19.76 -9.19 5.83
C ALA A 116 18.29 -9.13 6.27
N PHE A 117 17.59 -8.04 5.96
CA PHE A 117 16.16 -7.92 6.23
C PHE A 117 15.33 -8.89 5.37
N LEU A 118 15.57 -8.95 4.06
CA LEU A 118 14.87 -9.87 3.15
C LEU A 118 15.13 -11.34 3.51
N GLU A 119 16.36 -11.69 3.89
CA GLU A 119 16.72 -13.02 4.38
C GLU A 119 15.98 -13.38 5.67
N ARG A 120 15.80 -12.41 6.59
CA ARG A 120 15.02 -12.59 7.81
C ARG A 120 13.53 -12.81 7.48
N LEU A 121 12.94 -12.05 6.58
CA LEU A 121 11.56 -12.27 6.12
C LEU A 121 11.40 -13.64 5.46
N LEU A 122 12.37 -14.06 4.65
CA LEU A 122 12.36 -15.37 3.99
C LEU A 122 12.42 -16.52 4.99
N ALA A 123 13.12 -16.34 6.11
CA ALA A 123 13.24 -17.31 7.19
C ALA A 123 12.08 -17.26 8.20
N MET A 124 11.24 -16.23 8.17
CA MET A 124 10.14 -16.05 9.12
C MET A 124 9.11 -17.17 8.98
N PRO A 125 8.71 -17.83 10.08
CA PRO A 125 7.62 -18.82 10.06
C PRO A 125 6.28 -18.18 9.66
N ARG A 126 5.43 -18.96 8.97
CA ARG A 126 4.11 -18.50 8.52
C ARG A 126 3.24 -18.00 9.68
N GLU A 127 3.25 -18.73 10.81
CA GLU A 127 2.47 -18.41 12.01
C GLU A 127 2.94 -17.12 12.68
N GLU A 128 4.20 -16.76 12.51
CA GLU A 128 4.75 -15.48 13.00
C GLU A 128 4.27 -14.33 12.12
N MET A 129 4.38 -14.45 10.80
CA MET A 129 3.88 -13.46 9.86
C MET A 129 2.37 -13.25 9.99
N ALA A 130 1.60 -14.33 10.17
CA ALA A 130 0.15 -14.30 10.28
C ALA A 130 -0.37 -13.45 11.45
N ARG A 131 0.40 -13.28 12.52
CA ARG A 131 0.00 -12.46 13.68
C ARG A 131 -0.16 -10.98 13.32
N ASP A 132 0.59 -10.52 12.34
CA ASP A 132 0.64 -9.13 11.91
C ASP A 132 -0.13 -8.90 10.60
N LEU A 133 -0.92 -9.90 10.15
CA LEU A 133 -1.80 -9.83 8.98
C LEU A 133 -3.27 -9.75 9.42
N TYR A 134 -3.74 -8.52 9.62
CA TYR A 134 -5.11 -8.24 10.04
C TYR A 134 -5.58 -6.87 9.58
N LEU A 135 -6.89 -6.69 9.53
CA LEU A 135 -7.53 -5.41 9.31
C LEU A 135 -7.80 -4.73 10.65
N VAL A 136 -7.57 -3.45 10.71
CA VAL A 136 -7.89 -2.59 11.85
C VAL A 136 -8.55 -1.31 11.35
N ASP A 137 -9.62 -0.90 12.03
CA ASP A 137 -10.26 0.37 11.74
C ASP A 137 -9.40 1.51 12.28
N THR A 138 -8.90 2.36 11.39
CA THR A 138 -8.13 3.55 11.76
C THR A 138 -9.01 4.79 11.76
N LEU A 139 -9.03 5.51 12.88
CA LEU A 139 -9.75 6.78 12.99
C LEU A 139 -9.12 7.88 12.12
N VAL A 140 -7.82 7.81 11.94
CA VAL A 140 -7.03 8.80 11.19
C VAL A 140 -6.05 8.07 10.30
N SER A 141 -6.14 8.30 8.98
CA SER A 141 -5.16 7.75 8.04
C SER A 141 -3.74 8.23 8.36
N THR A 142 -2.80 7.31 8.43
CA THR A 142 -1.37 7.60 8.62
C THR A 142 -0.71 8.05 7.31
N LYS A 143 -1.23 7.63 6.16
CA LYS A 143 -0.76 8.03 4.83
C LYS A 143 -1.27 9.42 4.45
N ARG A 144 -0.53 10.11 3.58
CA ARG A 144 -0.94 11.40 3.02
C ARG A 144 -1.82 11.15 1.80
N ARG A 145 -2.94 11.85 1.71
CA ARG A 145 -3.72 11.83 0.47
C ARG A 145 -2.89 12.48 -0.65
N SER A 146 -2.69 11.74 -1.73
CA SER A 146 -2.03 12.29 -2.92
C SER A 146 -2.99 13.18 -3.70
N SER A 147 -2.46 14.22 -4.34
CA SER A 147 -3.14 14.92 -5.43
C SER A 147 -2.31 14.72 -6.70
N LEU A 148 -2.97 14.68 -7.85
CA LEU A 148 -2.28 14.48 -9.12
C LEU A 148 -1.13 15.47 -9.32
N ASN A 149 -1.33 16.74 -9.04
CA ASN A 149 -0.28 17.76 -9.10
C ASN A 149 0.94 17.41 -8.24
N ASN A 150 0.73 16.92 -7.01
CA ASN A 150 1.84 16.53 -6.15
C ASN A 150 2.56 15.29 -6.69
N VAL A 151 1.84 14.35 -7.28
CA VAL A 151 2.42 13.16 -7.91
C VAL A 151 3.23 13.58 -9.13
N GLN A 152 2.68 14.40 -10.01
CA GLN A 152 3.40 14.92 -11.19
C GLN A 152 4.69 15.66 -10.81
N GLU A 153 4.63 16.54 -9.79
CA GLU A 153 5.84 17.21 -9.29
C GLU A 153 6.92 16.24 -8.81
N ASN A 154 6.52 15.19 -8.09
CA ASN A 154 7.44 14.15 -7.61
C ASN A 154 7.93 13.21 -8.70
N PHE A 155 7.22 13.10 -9.82
CA PHE A 155 7.55 12.19 -10.91
C PHE A 155 8.39 12.84 -12.02
N LYS A 156 8.54 14.17 -12.02
CA LYS A 156 9.27 14.92 -13.05
C LYS A 156 10.66 14.37 -13.35
N GLU A 157 11.46 14.13 -12.31
CA GLU A 157 12.82 13.63 -12.46
C GLU A 157 12.82 12.21 -13.06
N VAL A 158 11.97 11.33 -12.52
CA VAL A 158 11.87 9.96 -13.04
C VAL A 158 11.34 9.92 -14.46
N TYR A 159 10.40 10.80 -14.81
CA TYR A 159 9.88 10.90 -16.18
C TYR A 159 11.01 11.29 -17.16
N GLN A 160 11.82 12.29 -16.81
CA GLN A 160 12.96 12.66 -17.63
C GLN A 160 13.99 11.54 -17.73
N GLU A 161 14.36 10.91 -16.61
CA GLU A 161 15.32 9.80 -16.61
C GLU A 161 14.83 8.58 -17.41
N ALA A 162 13.52 8.27 -17.33
CA ALA A 162 12.93 7.17 -18.08
C ALA A 162 12.89 7.46 -19.58
N THR A 163 12.58 8.71 -19.98
CA THR A 163 12.63 9.14 -21.38
C THR A 163 14.04 8.97 -21.95
N GLU A 164 15.07 9.49 -21.26
CA GLU A 164 16.47 9.35 -21.68
C GLU A 164 16.91 7.88 -21.75
N ALA A 165 16.40 7.04 -20.81
CA ALA A 165 16.71 5.61 -20.77
C ALA A 165 16.10 4.86 -21.96
N ILE A 166 14.85 5.17 -22.33
CA ILE A 166 14.17 4.58 -23.48
C ILE A 166 14.84 5.01 -24.79
N GLU A 167 15.16 6.30 -24.95
CA GLU A 167 15.86 6.83 -26.13
C GLU A 167 17.24 6.18 -26.33
N SER A 168 17.89 5.77 -25.24
CA SER A 168 19.18 5.06 -25.27
C SER A 168 19.06 3.52 -25.23
N GLU A 169 17.87 2.97 -25.38
CA GLU A 169 17.57 1.53 -25.31
C GLU A 169 17.99 0.87 -23.96
N ASN A 170 18.08 1.68 -22.88
CA ASN A 170 18.38 1.20 -21.54
C ASN A 170 17.08 0.86 -20.77
N PHE A 171 16.39 -0.16 -21.25
CA PHE A 171 15.08 -0.58 -20.71
C PHE A 171 15.16 -1.03 -19.25
N GLU A 172 16.29 -1.59 -18.81
CA GLU A 172 16.53 -1.95 -17.42
C GLU A 172 16.46 -0.72 -16.51
N ARG A 173 17.13 0.38 -16.90
CA ARG A 173 17.11 1.64 -16.14
C ARG A 173 15.71 2.21 -16.07
N SER A 174 15.02 2.30 -17.21
CA SER A 174 13.65 2.81 -17.29
C SER A 174 12.72 2.00 -16.37
N THR A 175 12.69 0.66 -16.53
CA THR A 175 11.84 -0.24 -15.73
C THR A 175 12.09 -0.07 -14.23
N VAL A 176 13.35 -0.13 -13.79
CA VAL A 176 13.70 -0.07 -12.36
C VAL A 176 13.32 1.28 -11.75
N ARG A 177 13.58 2.39 -12.49
CA ARG A 177 13.28 3.74 -11.98
C ARG A 177 11.78 4.00 -11.87
N ILE A 178 10.98 3.54 -12.84
CA ILE A 178 9.53 3.71 -12.80
C ILE A 178 8.92 2.82 -11.72
N LEU A 179 9.31 1.55 -11.61
CA LEU A 179 8.83 0.64 -10.56
C LEU A 179 9.13 1.18 -9.16
N TYR A 180 10.36 1.67 -8.95
CA TYR A 180 10.73 2.30 -7.69
C TYR A 180 9.76 3.44 -7.35
N LYS A 181 9.51 4.34 -8.30
CA LYS A 181 8.68 5.52 -8.05
C LYS A 181 7.20 5.18 -7.83
N PHE A 182 6.67 4.19 -8.54
CA PHE A 182 5.29 3.74 -8.36
C PHE A 182 5.08 3.09 -6.99
N TYR A 183 5.97 2.22 -6.56
CA TYR A 183 5.86 1.59 -5.24
C TYR A 183 6.17 2.55 -4.10
N GLU A 184 7.10 3.48 -4.26
CA GLU A 184 7.35 4.58 -3.32
C GLU A 184 6.08 5.42 -3.11
N MET A 185 5.40 5.77 -4.20
CA MET A 185 4.13 6.50 -4.14
C MET A 185 3.10 5.76 -3.28
N TYR A 186 2.91 4.46 -3.48
CA TYR A 186 1.98 3.64 -2.69
C TYR A 186 2.39 3.53 -1.22
N TYR A 187 3.67 3.52 -0.95
CA TYR A 187 4.16 3.43 0.42
C TYR A 187 3.85 4.69 1.23
N TYR A 188 4.09 5.87 0.66
CA TYR A 188 3.92 7.14 1.38
C TYR A 188 2.53 7.77 1.27
N ASN A 189 1.75 7.41 0.26
CA ASN A 189 0.50 8.10 -0.03
C ASN A 189 -0.71 7.16 -0.05
N ASP A 190 -1.85 7.75 0.26
CA ASP A 190 -3.18 7.24 -0.05
C ASP A 190 -3.53 7.74 -1.47
N VAL A 191 -3.51 6.82 -2.43
CA VAL A 191 -3.56 7.12 -3.87
C VAL A 191 -5.01 7.20 -4.33
N GLN A 192 -5.34 8.22 -5.15
CA GLN A 192 -6.69 8.41 -5.70
C GLN A 192 -7.05 7.27 -6.67
N ASP A 193 -8.34 6.95 -6.77
CA ASP A 193 -8.83 5.77 -7.51
C ASP A 193 -8.45 5.77 -9.00
N ASP A 194 -8.55 6.93 -9.67
CA ASP A 194 -8.18 7.11 -11.08
C ASP A 194 -6.68 6.88 -11.32
N LEU A 195 -5.85 7.50 -10.49
CA LEU A 195 -4.40 7.29 -10.53
C LEU A 195 -4.02 5.84 -10.17
N ASN A 196 -4.71 5.26 -9.18
CA ASN A 196 -4.51 3.88 -8.80
C ASN A 196 -4.83 2.91 -9.95
N ALA A 197 -5.91 3.14 -10.69
CA ALA A 197 -6.29 2.31 -11.83
C ALA A 197 -5.20 2.28 -12.91
N VAL A 198 -4.63 3.43 -13.26
CA VAL A 198 -3.54 3.54 -14.24
C VAL A 198 -2.29 2.80 -13.76
N VAL A 199 -1.85 3.07 -12.52
CA VAL A 199 -0.60 2.48 -12.00
C VAL A 199 -0.74 0.98 -11.73
N ALA A 200 -1.82 0.54 -11.08
CA ALA A 200 -2.07 -0.88 -10.82
C ALA A 200 -2.22 -1.67 -12.13
N GLY A 201 -2.92 -1.09 -13.13
CA GLY A 201 -3.01 -1.67 -14.46
C GLY A 201 -1.65 -1.88 -15.13
N ALA A 202 -0.77 -0.89 -15.06
CA ALA A 202 0.57 -0.99 -15.62
C ALA A 202 1.44 -2.01 -14.88
N LEU A 203 1.40 -2.01 -13.53
CA LEU A 203 2.12 -3.00 -12.71
C LEU A 203 1.69 -4.44 -13.04
N GLY A 204 0.38 -4.66 -13.25
CA GLY A 204 -0.14 -5.96 -13.63
C GLY A 204 0.28 -6.38 -15.03
N LYS A 205 0.08 -5.51 -16.01
CA LYS A 205 0.43 -5.79 -17.41
C LYS A 205 1.94 -6.02 -17.62
N SER A 206 2.80 -5.36 -16.82
CA SER A 206 4.27 -5.49 -16.90
C SER A 206 4.83 -6.72 -16.17
N ALA A 207 4.03 -7.36 -15.29
CA ALA A 207 4.48 -8.51 -14.53
C ALA A 207 4.84 -9.71 -15.44
N GLY A 208 6.04 -10.27 -15.24
CA GLY A 208 6.54 -11.40 -16.03
C GLY A 208 6.94 -11.09 -17.47
N LYS A 209 6.94 -9.81 -17.87
CA LYS A 209 7.39 -9.36 -19.17
C LYS A 209 8.91 -9.22 -19.24
N THR A 210 9.45 -9.11 -20.45
CA THR A 210 10.86 -8.71 -20.67
C THR A 210 11.06 -7.28 -20.18
N MET A 211 12.31 -6.86 -19.95
CA MET A 211 12.61 -5.48 -19.54
C MET A 211 12.16 -4.45 -20.57
N GLU A 212 12.25 -4.77 -21.85
CA GLU A 212 11.78 -3.93 -22.96
C GLU A 212 10.26 -3.74 -22.89
N GLU A 213 9.49 -4.84 -22.91
CA GLU A 213 8.02 -4.82 -22.83
C GLU A 213 7.53 -4.14 -21.54
N ALA A 214 8.17 -4.45 -20.41
CA ALA A 214 7.82 -3.85 -19.11
C ALA A 214 8.10 -2.35 -19.09
N SER A 215 9.23 -1.92 -19.66
CA SER A 215 9.60 -0.52 -19.78
C SER A 215 8.56 0.28 -20.58
N GLU A 216 8.12 -0.24 -21.72
CA GLU A 216 7.11 0.40 -22.57
C GLU A 216 5.79 0.57 -21.82
N ILE A 217 5.28 -0.51 -21.18
CA ILE A 217 4.02 -0.48 -20.42
C ILE A 217 4.08 0.51 -19.25
N LEU A 218 5.16 0.49 -18.49
CA LEU A 218 5.33 1.35 -17.32
C LEU A 218 5.53 2.81 -17.72
N TYR A 219 6.25 3.06 -18.82
CA TYR A 219 6.47 4.40 -19.33
C TYR A 219 5.17 5.03 -19.88
N GLU A 220 4.37 4.26 -20.61
CA GLU A 220 3.05 4.72 -21.07
C GLU A 220 2.15 5.15 -19.88
N ALA A 221 2.14 4.38 -18.79
CA ALA A 221 1.41 4.76 -17.60
C ALA A 221 1.98 6.04 -16.93
N LEU A 222 3.30 6.17 -16.89
CA LEU A 222 3.97 7.36 -16.38
C LEU A 222 3.66 8.59 -17.25
N GLU A 223 3.64 8.45 -18.57
CA GLU A 223 3.28 9.50 -19.53
C GLU A 223 1.82 9.96 -19.33
N LYS A 224 0.86 9.03 -19.22
CA LYS A 224 -0.55 9.33 -18.90
C LYS A 224 -0.69 10.16 -17.63
N ILE A 225 0.07 9.82 -16.58
CA ILE A 225 0.08 10.58 -15.32
C ILE A 225 0.63 11.99 -15.54
N MET A 226 1.71 12.13 -16.29
CA MET A 226 2.37 13.43 -16.52
C MET A 226 1.55 14.34 -17.44
N GLU A 227 0.77 13.78 -18.36
CA GLU A 227 -0.10 14.50 -19.30
C GLU A 227 -1.51 14.76 -18.79
N ASP A 228 -1.83 14.35 -17.54
CA ASP A 228 -3.18 14.45 -16.94
C ASP A 228 -4.25 13.65 -17.71
N ASP A 229 -3.83 12.55 -18.36
CA ASP A 229 -4.72 11.62 -19.03
C ASP A 229 -4.87 10.33 -18.20
N LEU A 230 -5.70 10.41 -17.15
CA LEU A 230 -6.00 9.29 -16.29
C LEU A 230 -7.18 8.44 -16.79
N SER A 231 -7.54 8.54 -18.07
CA SER A 231 -8.54 7.67 -18.65
C SER A 231 -8.05 6.22 -18.57
N ALA A 232 -8.78 5.39 -17.82
CA ALA A 232 -8.52 3.96 -17.82
C ALA A 232 -8.79 3.42 -19.23
N ASP A 233 -7.83 2.69 -19.80
CA ASP A 233 -8.11 1.85 -20.96
C ASP A 233 -9.27 0.93 -20.60
N ASP A 234 -10.36 0.92 -21.40
CA ASP A 234 -11.51 0.01 -21.26
C ASP A 234 -11.15 -1.49 -21.47
N GLY A 235 -9.89 -1.85 -21.34
CA GLY A 235 -9.42 -3.22 -21.33
C GLY A 235 -9.75 -3.86 -19.99
N ASP A 236 -10.52 -4.93 -20.03
CA ASP A 236 -10.88 -5.83 -18.93
C ASP A 236 -9.66 -6.14 -18.03
N PHE A 237 -9.40 -5.25 -17.06
CA PHE A 237 -8.38 -5.47 -16.05
C PHE A 237 -8.99 -6.30 -14.93
N ASP A 238 -8.79 -7.61 -14.99
CA ASP A 238 -9.12 -8.49 -13.89
C ASP A 238 -8.02 -8.40 -12.81
N ALA A 239 -8.30 -7.67 -11.73
CA ALA A 239 -7.43 -7.57 -10.55
C ALA A 239 -7.07 -8.94 -9.95
N GLY A 240 -7.79 -10.01 -10.29
CA GLY A 240 -7.51 -11.39 -9.92
C GLY A 240 -6.27 -11.98 -10.60
N GLU A 241 -5.87 -11.48 -11.78
CA GLU A 241 -4.67 -11.96 -12.51
C GLU A 241 -3.35 -11.50 -11.86
N LEU A 242 -3.37 -10.42 -11.07
CA LEU A 242 -2.17 -9.90 -10.41
C LEU A 242 -1.58 -10.81 -9.33
N GLY A 243 -2.30 -11.84 -8.89
CA GLY A 243 -1.84 -12.69 -7.78
C GLY A 243 -1.53 -11.90 -6.50
N ILE A 244 -1.96 -10.66 -6.40
CA ILE A 244 -1.67 -9.74 -5.31
C ILE A 244 -2.84 -9.76 -4.34
N ALA A 245 -2.60 -10.30 -3.18
CA ALA A 245 -3.54 -10.40 -2.07
C ALA A 245 -4.22 -9.07 -1.68
N GLY A 246 -3.53 -7.94 -1.92
CA GLY A 246 -4.06 -6.60 -1.69
C GLY A 246 -5.28 -6.22 -2.53
N ALA A 247 -5.45 -6.79 -3.72
CA ALA A 247 -6.59 -6.45 -4.58
C ALA A 247 -7.91 -7.02 -4.03
N ALA A 248 -7.93 -8.25 -3.52
CA ALA A 248 -9.14 -8.84 -2.95
C ALA A 248 -9.50 -8.24 -1.57
N ALA A 249 -8.50 -7.91 -0.76
CA ALA A 249 -8.71 -7.18 0.50
C ALA A 249 -9.13 -5.73 0.24
N ALA A 250 -8.54 -5.05 -0.75
CA ALA A 250 -8.94 -3.72 -1.17
C ALA A 250 -10.36 -3.71 -1.77
N GLU A 251 -10.71 -4.73 -2.55
CA GLU A 251 -12.05 -4.85 -3.15
C GLU A 251 -13.13 -5.16 -2.09
N GLN A 252 -12.84 -6.00 -1.09
CA GLN A 252 -13.74 -6.21 0.05
C GLN A 252 -13.85 -4.97 0.94
N VAL A 253 -12.76 -4.26 1.19
CA VAL A 253 -12.76 -2.98 1.93
C VAL A 253 -13.48 -1.91 1.11
N GLN A 254 -13.27 -1.83 -0.19
CA GLN A 254 -13.98 -0.92 -1.09
C GLN A 254 -15.47 -1.24 -1.18
N GLN A 255 -15.86 -2.53 -1.30
CA GLN A 255 -17.27 -2.94 -1.29
C GLN A 255 -17.93 -2.65 0.05
N MET A 256 -17.23 -2.88 1.17
CA MET A 256 -17.70 -2.56 2.51
C MET A 256 -17.77 -1.04 2.73
N ALA A 257 -16.78 -0.29 2.29
CA ALA A 257 -16.75 1.17 2.33
C ALA A 257 -17.82 1.78 1.40
N ALA A 258 -18.01 1.26 0.19
CA ALA A 258 -19.04 1.69 -0.74
C ALA A 258 -20.45 1.36 -0.22
N ALA A 259 -20.68 0.20 0.39
CA ALA A 259 -21.93 -0.16 1.03
C ALA A 259 -22.23 0.76 2.24
N MET A 260 -21.20 1.10 3.00
CA MET A 260 -21.30 2.00 4.15
C MET A 260 -21.54 3.46 3.72
N GLN A 261 -20.81 3.94 2.70
CA GLN A 261 -21.03 5.25 2.09
C GLN A 261 -22.43 5.37 1.43
N GLY A 262 -22.87 4.31 0.74
CA GLY A 262 -24.22 4.24 0.17
C GLY A 262 -25.32 4.34 1.24
N HIS A 263 -25.15 3.70 2.37
CA HIS A 263 -26.09 3.73 3.47
C HIS A 263 -26.11 5.10 4.19
N VAL A 264 -24.94 5.70 4.40
CA VAL A 264 -24.79 7.06 4.95
C VAL A 264 -25.39 8.09 4.00
N ALA A 265 -25.14 7.98 2.69
CA ALA A 265 -25.68 8.88 1.68
C ALA A 265 -27.22 8.78 1.59
N GLN A 266 -27.79 7.56 1.63
CA GLN A 266 -29.25 7.38 1.67
C GLN A 266 -29.89 8.01 2.89
N MET A 267 -29.26 7.86 4.04
CA MET A 267 -29.77 8.41 5.30
C MET A 267 -29.66 9.94 5.34
N GLN A 268 -28.55 10.49 4.83
CA GLN A 268 -28.39 11.96 4.66
C GLN A 268 -29.42 12.54 3.68
N ALA A 269 -29.70 11.84 2.56
CA ALA A 269 -30.70 12.25 1.61
C ALA A 269 -32.11 12.24 2.23
N ALA A 270 -32.46 11.21 2.99
CA ALA A 270 -33.74 11.13 3.69
C ALA A 270 -33.89 12.23 4.76
N MET A 271 -32.83 12.55 5.49
CA MET A 271 -32.81 13.66 6.44
C MET A 271 -33.00 15.04 5.75
N GLN A 272 -32.32 15.23 4.61
CA GLN A 272 -32.49 16.46 3.81
C GLN A 272 -33.93 16.60 3.24
N GLU A 273 -34.51 15.47 2.81
CA GLU A 273 -35.88 15.46 2.30
C GLU A 273 -36.91 15.79 3.39
N ALA A 274 -36.73 15.22 4.59
CA ALA A 274 -37.56 15.53 5.76
C ALA A 274 -37.45 17.03 6.12
N LEU A 275 -36.26 17.60 6.09
CA LEU A 275 -36.00 19.00 6.34
C LEU A 275 -36.66 19.90 5.28
N ALA A 276 -36.55 19.52 3.99
CA ALA A 276 -37.17 20.26 2.88
C ALA A 276 -38.70 20.25 2.92
N LYS A 277 -39.30 19.18 3.47
CA LYS A 277 -40.76 19.08 3.69
C LYS A 277 -41.20 19.76 4.97
N GLY A 278 -40.29 20.29 5.78
CA GLY A 278 -40.61 20.91 7.08
C GLY A 278 -41.04 19.89 8.14
N ASP A 279 -40.84 18.60 7.93
CA ASP A 279 -41.20 17.55 8.85
C ASP A 279 -40.09 17.33 9.88
N MET A 280 -40.08 18.20 10.90
CA MET A 280 -39.12 18.13 11.99
C MET A 280 -39.25 16.87 12.84
N ALA A 281 -40.43 16.23 12.88
CA ALA A 281 -40.63 15.00 13.63
C ALA A 281 -39.93 13.83 12.92
N GLU A 282 -40.07 13.73 11.61
CA GLU A 282 -39.38 12.73 10.79
C GLU A 282 -37.87 12.95 10.76
N TYR A 283 -37.43 14.21 10.67
CA TYR A 283 -36.00 14.53 10.76
C TYR A 283 -35.37 14.07 12.07
N MET A 284 -36.03 14.36 13.20
CA MET A 284 -35.56 13.94 14.52
C MET A 284 -35.54 12.39 14.68
N ARG A 285 -36.54 11.73 14.10
CA ARG A 285 -36.61 10.27 14.09
C ARG A 285 -35.44 9.66 13.33
N LEU A 286 -35.18 10.15 12.12
CA LEU A 286 -34.06 9.71 11.27
C LEU A 286 -32.68 10.01 11.91
N ALA A 287 -32.54 11.15 12.56
CA ALA A 287 -31.34 11.52 13.28
C ALA A 287 -31.09 10.60 14.50
N GLN A 288 -32.15 10.23 15.23
CA GLN A 288 -32.04 9.24 16.32
C GLN A 288 -31.73 7.84 15.81
N GLU A 289 -32.37 7.40 14.72
CA GLU A 289 -32.06 6.11 14.09
C GLU A 289 -30.60 6.05 13.58
N PHE A 290 -30.09 7.16 13.05
CA PHE A 290 -28.70 7.29 12.65
C PHE A 290 -27.74 7.15 13.84
N GLN A 291 -28.00 7.89 14.91
CA GLN A 291 -27.21 7.78 16.14
C GLN A 291 -27.29 6.38 16.78
N GLN A 292 -28.49 5.79 16.78
CA GLN A 292 -28.70 4.46 17.36
C GLN A 292 -27.99 3.37 16.54
N LYS A 293 -28.06 3.41 15.21
CA LYS A 293 -27.32 2.50 14.33
C LYS A 293 -25.81 2.69 14.41
N MET A 294 -25.33 3.94 14.50
CA MET A 294 -23.92 4.20 14.74
C MET A 294 -23.46 3.65 16.12
N MET A 295 -24.31 3.77 17.15
CA MET A 295 -24.02 3.17 18.45
C MET A 295 -24.17 1.64 18.47
N GLU A 296 -25.15 1.08 17.76
CA GLU A 296 -25.31 -0.38 17.64
C GLU A 296 -24.18 -1.01 16.83
N GLN A 297 -23.71 -0.34 15.79
CA GLN A 297 -22.48 -0.74 15.06
C GLN A 297 -21.25 -0.63 15.95
N ALA A 298 -21.15 0.42 16.75
CA ALA A 298 -20.06 0.55 17.73
C ALA A 298 -20.17 -0.46 18.89
N LEU A 299 -21.39 -0.91 19.26
CA LEU A 299 -21.65 -1.87 20.33
C LEU A 299 -21.87 -3.30 19.82
N GLY A 300 -22.32 -3.49 18.57
CA GLY A 300 -22.51 -4.80 17.93
C GLY A 300 -21.20 -5.47 17.55
N GLN A 301 -20.13 -4.72 17.50
CA GLN A 301 -18.75 -5.19 17.40
C GLN A 301 -18.19 -5.64 18.77
N GLN A 302 -19.00 -5.62 19.84
CA GLN A 302 -18.63 -6.07 21.20
C GLN A 302 -19.16 -7.46 21.56
N LYS A 303 -19.56 -8.27 20.57
CA LYS A 303 -19.96 -9.68 20.86
C LYS A 303 -19.16 -10.64 19.96
#